data_61938522743ab5ad8e3dbb8163f3bd84
#
_entry.id   61938522743ab5ad8e3dbb8163f3bd84
#
_cell.length_a   1.000
_cell.length_b   1.000
_cell.length_c   1.000
_cell.angle_alpha   90.00
_cell.angle_beta   90.00
_cell.angle_gamma   90.00
#
_symmetry.space_group_name_H-M   'P 1'
#
loop_
_entity.id
_entity.type
_entity.pdbx_description
1 polymer ?
#
loop_
_entity_poly.entity_id
_entity_poly.type
_entity_poly.pdbx_seq_one_letter_code
_entity_poly.pdbx_strand_id
1 'polypeptide(L)'
;VYSKVRVLLAPIPYGAGLKGKLFEAMQLGLPSVTTKTGAEGMHGNLDWNGFITSDENDFIVKTVELYNNKSLWETTQKNGYKIIEKRFKKELFIIDFINKLENLQENLNSHRSKNFLGQILQHQSLQSTKYMSKWIEAKNS
;
A
#
# COMPACT_ATOMS: atom_id res chain seq x y z
N VAL A 1 -8.64 4.94 -18.85
CA VAL A 1 -9.34 6.01 -18.10
C VAL A 1 -8.36 7.15 -17.78
N TYR A 2 -7.23 6.90 -17.13
CA TYR A 2 -6.28 7.93 -16.69
C TYR A 2 -5.69 8.80 -17.82
N SER A 3 -5.53 8.28 -19.03
CA SER A 3 -5.03 9.03 -20.18
C SER A 3 -5.98 10.13 -20.70
N LYS A 4 -7.21 10.16 -20.21
CA LYS A 4 -8.26 11.13 -20.61
C LYS A 4 -8.59 12.15 -19.51
N VAL A 5 -7.90 12.10 -18.38
CA VAL A 5 -8.14 12.99 -17.23
C VAL A 5 -6.89 13.81 -16.92
N ARG A 6 -7.09 14.98 -16.34
CA ARG A 6 -6.01 15.92 -16.06
C ARG A 6 -5.54 15.91 -14.60
N VAL A 7 -6.40 15.57 -13.68
CA VAL A 7 -6.11 15.48 -12.24
C VAL A 7 -6.88 14.33 -11.64
N LEU A 8 -6.23 13.53 -10.78
CA LEU A 8 -6.89 12.51 -9.97
C LEU A 8 -7.34 13.12 -8.65
N LEU A 9 -8.61 12.92 -8.31
CA LEU A 9 -9.17 13.31 -7.02
C LEU A 9 -9.33 12.06 -6.15
N ALA A 10 -8.71 12.07 -4.99
CA ALA A 10 -8.73 10.95 -4.07
C ALA A 10 -8.95 11.40 -2.61
N PRO A 11 -10.14 11.86 -2.25
CA PRO A 11 -10.49 12.28 -0.89
C PRO A 11 -10.69 11.05 0.00
N ILE A 12 -9.60 10.43 0.45
CA ILE A 12 -9.59 9.20 1.23
C ILE A 12 -9.63 9.55 2.72
N PRO A 13 -10.77 9.36 3.42
CA PRO A 13 -10.89 9.73 4.83
C PRO A 13 -10.24 8.70 5.77
N TYR A 14 -10.24 7.43 5.38
CA TYR A 14 -9.68 6.32 6.16
C TYR A 14 -9.14 5.21 5.25
N GLY A 15 -8.28 4.37 5.78
CA GLY A 15 -7.70 3.22 5.07
C GLY A 15 -6.24 3.01 5.43
N ALA A 16 -5.78 1.76 5.37
CA ALA A 16 -4.40 1.37 5.61
C ALA A 16 -3.69 0.99 4.30
N GLY A 17 -2.35 0.96 4.34
CA GLY A 17 -1.51 0.54 3.23
C GLY A 17 -1.40 1.53 2.07
N LEU A 18 -0.63 1.14 1.06
CA LEU A 18 -0.41 1.94 -0.15
C LEU A 18 -1.68 1.99 -1.02
N LYS A 19 -1.93 3.15 -1.61
CA LYS A 19 -3.14 3.40 -2.39
C LYS A 19 -2.86 3.15 -3.88
N GLY A 20 -3.22 1.98 -4.40
CA GLY A 20 -2.98 1.56 -5.78
C GLY A 20 -3.38 2.59 -6.82
N LYS A 21 -4.55 3.24 -6.67
CA LYS A 21 -5.02 4.29 -7.57
C LYS A 21 -4.07 5.50 -7.67
N LEU A 22 -3.45 5.90 -6.57
CA LEU A 22 -2.48 7.00 -6.55
C LEU A 22 -1.15 6.55 -7.14
N PHE A 23 -0.74 5.32 -6.88
CA PHE A 23 0.44 4.72 -7.49
C PHE A 23 0.33 4.65 -9.01
N GLU A 24 -0.78 4.13 -9.55
CA GLU A 24 -1.03 4.09 -11.00
C GLU A 24 -1.06 5.49 -11.62
N ALA A 25 -1.69 6.46 -10.95
CA ALA A 25 -1.70 7.84 -11.40
C ALA A 25 -0.28 8.40 -11.54
N MET A 26 0.59 8.20 -10.54
CA MET A 26 1.99 8.62 -10.59
C MET A 26 2.75 7.93 -11.74
N GLN A 27 2.55 6.64 -11.95
CA GLN A 27 3.18 5.90 -13.07
C GLN A 27 2.79 6.45 -14.43
N LEU A 28 1.55 6.88 -14.57
CA LEU A 28 1.00 7.46 -15.80
C LEU A 28 1.23 8.98 -15.91
N GLY A 29 1.94 9.58 -14.94
CA GLY A 29 2.23 10.99 -14.92
C GLY A 29 0.99 11.87 -14.67
N LEU A 30 0.01 11.36 -13.95
CA LEU A 30 -1.20 12.09 -13.59
C LEU A 30 -1.07 12.69 -12.19
N PRO A 31 -1.05 14.01 -12.03
CA PRO A 31 -1.08 14.68 -10.73
C PRO A 31 -2.35 14.38 -9.94
N SER A 32 -2.26 14.45 -8.61
CA SER A 32 -3.37 14.10 -7.73
C SER A 32 -3.57 15.09 -6.59
N VAL A 33 -4.82 15.24 -6.17
CA VAL A 33 -5.18 15.86 -4.90
C VAL A 33 -5.72 14.77 -3.97
N THR A 34 -5.13 14.66 -2.80
CA THR A 34 -5.48 13.61 -1.84
C THR A 34 -5.40 14.10 -0.40
N THR A 35 -5.78 13.24 0.54
CA THR A 35 -5.68 13.49 1.98
C THR A 35 -4.36 12.97 2.55
N LYS A 36 -4.07 13.30 3.83
CA LYS A 36 -2.93 12.71 4.55
C LYS A 36 -3.00 11.19 4.56
N THR A 37 -4.19 10.61 4.78
CA THR A 37 -4.42 9.16 4.73
C THR A 37 -4.12 8.59 3.34
N GLY A 38 -4.45 9.31 2.27
CA GLY A 38 -4.17 8.89 0.91
C GLY A 38 -2.68 8.87 0.59
N ALA A 39 -1.92 9.86 1.05
CA ALA A 39 -0.49 10.01 0.81
C ALA A 39 0.40 9.18 1.75
N GLU A 40 -0.20 8.59 2.81
CA GLU A 40 0.53 7.87 3.84
C GLU A 40 1.40 6.75 3.26
N GLY A 41 2.69 6.74 3.63
CA GLY A 41 3.65 5.73 3.21
C GLY A 41 4.13 5.85 1.76
N MET A 42 3.56 6.75 0.94
CA MET A 42 3.82 6.76 -0.49
C MET A 42 5.04 7.60 -0.90
N HIS A 43 5.19 8.83 -0.41
CA HIS A 43 6.23 9.75 -0.92
C HIS A 43 7.48 9.87 -0.04
N GLY A 44 7.43 9.45 1.24
CA GLY A 44 8.55 9.63 2.19
C GLY A 44 8.86 11.12 2.38
N ASN A 45 10.12 11.50 2.13
CA ASN A 45 10.60 12.89 2.21
C ASN A 45 10.61 13.59 0.85
N LEU A 46 9.97 13.01 -0.18
CA LEU A 46 9.86 13.62 -1.50
C LEU A 46 8.61 14.47 -1.60
N ASP A 47 8.66 15.48 -2.47
CA ASP A 47 7.49 16.30 -2.78
C ASP A 47 6.38 15.46 -3.40
N TRP A 48 5.14 15.73 -3.00
CA TRP A 48 3.97 15.04 -3.53
C TRP A 48 3.69 15.39 -5.00
N ASN A 49 3.03 14.50 -5.71
CA ASN A 49 2.63 14.72 -7.11
C ASN A 49 1.35 15.54 -7.25
N GLY A 50 1.22 16.60 -6.50
CA GLY A 50 0.06 17.47 -6.44
C GLY A 50 -0.12 18.07 -5.07
N PHE A 51 -1.29 17.90 -4.46
CA PHE A 51 -1.57 18.45 -3.14
C PHE A 51 -2.08 17.40 -2.15
N ILE A 52 -1.70 17.59 -0.88
CA ILE A 52 -2.20 16.84 0.26
C ILE A 52 -2.97 17.82 1.15
N THR A 53 -4.28 17.61 1.31
CA THR A 53 -5.13 18.47 2.11
C THR A 53 -6.12 17.64 2.93
N SER A 54 -6.59 18.18 4.05
CA SER A 54 -7.58 17.55 4.92
C SER A 54 -8.87 18.37 5.04
N ASP A 55 -8.90 19.56 4.48
CA ASP A 55 -10.05 20.46 4.45
C ASP A 55 -10.76 20.40 3.09
N GLU A 56 -12.09 20.34 3.09
CA GLU A 56 -12.89 20.20 1.87
C GLU A 56 -12.78 21.43 0.95
N ASN A 57 -12.78 22.63 1.52
CA ASN A 57 -12.69 23.87 0.73
C ASN A 57 -11.29 23.98 0.11
N ASP A 58 -10.24 23.69 0.89
CA ASP A 58 -8.87 23.67 0.38
C ASP A 58 -8.70 22.59 -0.70
N PHE A 59 -9.36 21.42 -0.55
CA PHE A 59 -9.37 20.38 -1.57
C PHE A 59 -9.89 20.88 -2.91
N ILE A 60 -10.99 21.62 -2.89
CA ILE A 60 -11.60 22.23 -4.09
C ILE A 60 -10.64 23.27 -4.71
N VAL A 61 -10.15 24.20 -3.90
CA VAL A 61 -9.24 25.26 -4.36
C VAL A 61 -7.98 24.67 -4.99
N LYS A 62 -7.35 23.71 -4.32
CA LYS A 62 -6.13 23.02 -4.79
C LYS A 62 -6.38 22.20 -6.05
N THR A 63 -7.54 21.61 -6.19
CA THR A 63 -7.93 20.92 -7.42
C THR A 63 -8.01 21.89 -8.61
N VAL A 64 -8.68 23.02 -8.44
CA VAL A 64 -8.84 24.04 -9.49
C VAL A 64 -7.50 24.68 -9.84
N GLU A 65 -6.66 24.97 -8.84
CA GLU A 65 -5.30 25.47 -9.02
C GLU A 65 -4.46 24.50 -9.88
N LEU A 66 -4.43 23.23 -9.50
CA LEU A 66 -3.66 22.20 -10.20
C LEU A 66 -4.17 21.96 -11.62
N TYR A 67 -5.48 22.05 -11.83
CA TYR A 67 -6.09 21.89 -13.15
C TYR A 67 -5.76 23.03 -14.10
N ASN A 68 -5.74 24.28 -13.62
CA ASN A 68 -5.58 25.48 -14.45
C ASN A 68 -4.12 25.91 -14.62
N ASN A 69 -3.23 25.57 -13.69
CA ASN A 69 -1.83 26.00 -13.73
C ASN A 69 -0.95 24.94 -14.40
N LYS A 70 -0.60 25.17 -15.66
CA LYS A 70 0.22 24.24 -16.46
C LYS A 70 1.61 23.99 -15.83
N SER A 71 2.29 25.04 -15.38
CA SER A 71 3.64 24.92 -14.80
C SER A 71 3.63 24.10 -13.51
N LEU A 72 2.65 24.34 -12.65
CA LEU A 72 2.44 23.57 -11.43
C LEU A 72 2.12 22.11 -11.75
N TRP A 73 1.26 21.86 -12.71
CA TRP A 73 0.90 20.53 -13.18
C TRP A 73 2.12 19.73 -13.66
N GLU A 74 2.97 20.34 -14.50
CA GLU A 74 4.20 19.74 -15.01
C GLU A 74 5.22 19.45 -13.90
N THR A 75 5.31 20.35 -12.91
CA THR A 75 6.18 20.14 -11.74
C THR A 75 5.72 18.96 -10.90
N THR A 76 4.42 18.91 -10.60
CA THR A 76 3.84 17.83 -9.80
C THR A 76 3.85 16.48 -10.52
N GLN A 77 3.71 16.48 -11.85
CA GLN A 77 3.92 15.26 -12.66
C GLN A 77 5.34 14.72 -12.47
N LYS A 78 6.37 15.59 -12.56
CA LYS A 78 7.77 15.19 -12.35
C LYS A 78 8.00 14.63 -10.94
N ASN A 79 7.35 15.23 -9.93
CA ASN A 79 7.41 14.70 -8.55
C ASN A 79 6.85 13.27 -8.49
N GLY A 80 5.73 13.00 -9.18
CA GLY A 80 5.15 11.67 -9.26
C GLY A 80 6.14 10.63 -9.85
N TYR A 81 6.75 10.94 -10.97
CA TYR A 81 7.78 10.08 -11.57
C TYR A 81 8.97 9.87 -10.64
N LYS A 82 9.42 10.92 -9.95
CA LYS A 82 10.52 10.83 -8.98
C LYS A 82 10.17 9.93 -7.79
N ILE A 83 8.93 9.99 -7.29
CA ILE A 83 8.45 9.08 -6.24
C ILE A 83 8.51 7.63 -6.71
N ILE A 84 7.96 7.33 -7.90
CA ILE A 84 8.01 5.97 -8.48
C ILE A 84 9.45 5.50 -8.61
N GLU A 85 10.32 6.33 -9.19
CA GLU A 85 11.72 5.97 -9.42
C GLU A 85 12.49 5.70 -8.12
N LYS A 86 12.33 6.55 -7.12
CA LYS A 86 13.13 6.48 -5.89
C LYS A 86 12.60 5.52 -4.83
N ARG A 87 11.31 5.16 -4.90
CA ARG A 87 10.68 4.36 -3.84
C ARG A 87 10.08 3.04 -4.30
N PHE A 88 9.74 2.91 -5.58
CA PHE A 88 8.94 1.77 -6.06
C PHE A 88 9.54 1.02 -7.24
N LYS A 89 10.69 1.43 -7.75
CA LYS A 89 11.38 0.65 -8.76
C LYS A 89 11.75 -0.74 -8.23
N LYS A 90 11.45 -1.78 -9.03
CA LYS A 90 11.74 -3.17 -8.71
C LYS A 90 13.22 -3.39 -8.37
N GLU A 91 14.11 -2.72 -9.09
CA GLU A 91 15.56 -2.81 -8.95
C GLU A 91 16.07 -2.41 -7.56
N LEU A 92 15.30 -1.58 -6.83
CA LEU A 92 15.66 -1.17 -5.47
C LEU A 92 15.53 -2.31 -4.44
N PHE A 93 14.73 -3.32 -4.74
CA PHE A 93 14.32 -4.34 -3.77
C PHE A 93 14.64 -5.77 -4.18
N ILE A 94 14.76 -6.03 -5.50
CA ILE A 94 14.74 -7.39 -6.02
C ILE A 94 15.89 -8.25 -5.51
N ILE A 95 17.09 -7.69 -5.43
CA ILE A 95 18.31 -8.45 -5.00
C ILE A 95 18.17 -8.80 -3.52
N ASP A 96 17.85 -7.82 -2.66
CA ASP A 96 17.67 -8.05 -1.22
C ASP A 96 16.52 -9.02 -0.94
N PHE A 97 15.43 -8.91 -1.68
CA PHE A 97 14.28 -9.79 -1.58
C PHE A 97 14.65 -11.25 -1.94
N ILE A 98 15.36 -11.46 -3.06
CA ILE A 98 15.80 -12.80 -3.47
C ILE A 98 16.74 -13.39 -2.44
N ASN A 99 17.76 -12.65 -2.00
CA ASN A 99 18.71 -13.13 -0.99
C ASN A 99 18.01 -13.53 0.32
N LYS A 100 16.99 -12.78 0.75
CA LYS A 100 16.18 -13.13 1.93
C LYS A 100 15.37 -14.40 1.72
N LEU A 101 14.80 -14.61 0.53
CA LEU A 101 14.06 -15.83 0.21
C LEU A 101 14.97 -17.06 0.18
N GLU A 102 16.13 -16.97 -0.46
CA GLU A 102 17.12 -18.04 -0.52
C GLU A 102 17.61 -18.41 0.88
N ASN A 103 17.99 -17.42 1.68
CA ASN A 103 18.39 -17.65 3.08
C ASN A 103 17.27 -18.30 3.90
N LEU A 104 16.01 -17.86 3.71
CA LEU A 104 14.87 -18.46 4.39
C LEU A 104 14.67 -19.91 3.95
N GLN A 105 14.83 -20.23 2.68
CA GLN A 105 14.68 -21.57 2.13
C GLN A 105 15.76 -22.52 2.68
N GLU A 106 17.02 -22.09 2.70
CA GLU A 106 18.14 -22.84 3.25
C GLU A 106 17.97 -23.13 4.76
N ASN A 107 17.44 -22.16 5.49
CA ASN A 107 17.30 -22.21 6.95
C ASN A 107 15.85 -22.50 7.41
N LEU A 108 14.99 -23.05 6.55
CA LEU A 108 13.56 -23.18 6.79
C LEU A 108 13.21 -23.94 8.09
N ASN A 109 13.90 -25.04 8.36
CA ASN A 109 13.66 -25.85 9.57
C ASN A 109 14.02 -25.09 10.84
N SER A 110 15.18 -24.40 10.85
CA SER A 110 15.59 -23.54 11.96
C SER A 110 14.64 -22.36 12.17
N HIS A 111 14.18 -21.75 11.07
CA HIS A 111 13.22 -20.66 11.12
C HIS A 111 11.87 -21.12 11.70
N ARG A 112 11.38 -22.27 11.27
CA ARG A 112 10.13 -22.86 11.79
C ARG A 112 10.23 -23.25 13.26
N SER A 113 11.34 -23.85 13.69
CA SER A 113 11.53 -24.24 15.09
C SER A 113 11.58 -23.06 16.07
N LYS A 114 11.99 -21.88 15.58
CA LYS A 114 11.96 -20.63 16.37
C LYS A 114 10.56 -20.02 16.52
N ASN A 115 9.60 -20.43 15.68
CA ASN A 115 8.22 -19.94 15.74
C ASN A 115 7.37 -20.74 16.73
N PHE A 116 7.76 -20.71 18.00
CA PHE A 116 7.10 -21.43 19.08
C PHE A 116 5.61 -21.06 19.24
N LEU A 117 5.29 -19.77 19.19
CA LEU A 117 3.90 -19.30 19.28
C LEU A 117 3.04 -19.78 18.11
N GLY A 118 3.57 -19.78 16.89
CA GLY A 118 2.86 -20.29 15.73
C GLY A 118 2.57 -21.78 15.84
N GLN A 119 3.50 -22.56 16.38
CA GLN A 119 3.30 -24.00 16.64
C GLN A 119 2.22 -24.26 17.69
N ILE A 120 2.21 -23.50 18.78
CA ILE A 120 1.16 -23.60 19.81
C ILE A 120 -0.21 -23.25 19.24
N LEU A 121 -0.32 -22.16 18.48
CA LEU A 121 -1.59 -21.72 17.88
C LEU A 121 -2.13 -22.74 16.88
N GLN A 122 -1.29 -23.36 16.07
CA GLN A 122 -1.69 -24.43 15.16
C GLN A 122 -2.21 -25.65 15.94
N HIS A 123 -1.53 -26.04 17.02
CA HIS A 123 -1.94 -27.17 17.86
C HIS A 123 -3.30 -26.92 18.52
N GLN A 124 -3.53 -25.74 19.05
CA GLN A 124 -4.80 -25.37 19.70
C GLN A 124 -5.98 -25.34 18.70
N SER A 125 -5.79 -24.84 17.48
CA SER A 125 -6.85 -24.82 16.47
C SER A 125 -7.28 -26.23 16.05
N LEU A 126 -6.32 -27.15 15.89
CA LEU A 126 -6.61 -28.56 15.60
C LEU A 126 -7.34 -29.25 16.75
N GLN A 127 -6.99 -28.97 17.99
CA GLN A 127 -7.68 -29.50 19.17
C GLN A 127 -9.12 -29.00 19.27
N SER A 128 -9.34 -27.71 19.05
CA SER A 128 -10.68 -27.10 19.05
C SER A 128 -11.61 -27.78 18.03
N THR A 129 -11.14 -27.97 16.80
CA THR A 129 -11.89 -28.65 15.74
C THR A 129 -12.20 -30.09 16.11
N LYS A 130 -11.23 -30.83 16.68
CA LYS A 130 -11.40 -32.22 17.12
C LYS A 130 -12.46 -32.37 18.21
N TYR A 131 -12.43 -31.50 19.21
CA TYR A 131 -13.43 -31.53 20.29
C TYR A 131 -14.80 -31.07 19.84
N MET A 132 -14.89 -30.15 18.93
CA MET A 132 -16.16 -29.70 18.33
C MET A 132 -16.82 -30.81 17.52
N SER A 133 -16.05 -31.56 16.72
CA SER A 133 -16.55 -32.75 16.00
C SER A 133 -17.08 -33.82 16.96
N LYS A 134 -16.34 -34.14 18.00
CA LYS A 134 -16.78 -35.11 19.03
C LYS A 134 -18.04 -34.66 19.77
N TRP A 135 -18.18 -33.34 20.04
CA TRP A 135 -19.38 -32.82 20.67
C TRP A 135 -20.59 -32.92 19.74
N ILE A 136 -20.43 -32.68 18.44
CA ILE A 136 -21.49 -32.82 17.44
C ILE A 136 -21.93 -34.27 17.32
N GLU A 137 -20.98 -35.23 17.28
CA GLU A 137 -21.26 -36.66 17.28
C GLU A 137 -22.08 -37.07 18.49
N ALA A 138 -21.65 -36.68 19.70
CA ALA A 138 -22.33 -37.02 20.96
C ALA A 138 -23.71 -36.37 21.10
N LYS A 139 -23.96 -35.24 20.44
CA LYS A 139 -25.27 -34.59 20.46
C LYS A 139 -26.28 -35.24 19.51
N ASN A 140 -25.80 -35.91 18.47
CA ASN A 140 -26.62 -36.54 17.43
C ASN A 140 -26.80 -38.07 17.61
N SER A 141 -26.14 -38.67 18.60
CA SER A 141 -26.33 -40.05 19.07
C SER A 141 -27.33 -40.10 20.23
#